data_0f177b0ec945151eeb74b2383ff32805
#
_entry.id   0f177b0ec945151eeb74b2383ff32805
#
_cell.length_a   1.000
_cell.length_b   1.000
_cell.length_c   1.000
_cell.angle_alpha   90.00
_cell.angle_beta   90.00
_cell.angle_gamma   90.00
#
_symmetry.space_group_name_H-M   'P 1'
#
loop_
_entity.id
_entity.type
_entity.pdbx_description
1 polymer ?
#
loop_
_entity_poly.entity_id
_entity_poly.type
_entity_poly.pdbx_seq_one_letter_code
_entity_poly.pdbx_strand_id
1 'polypeptide(L)' 'MDKTLVTGAAGFIGFHLSKSLLEDGYEVLGLDNLNDYYDPNLKLARLEQLKPYKNFTFNKVDIADRESLAQSFQSFNPN' A
#
# COMPACT_ATOMS: atom_id res chain seq x y z
N MET A 1 16.47 7.73 0.77
CA MET A 1 15.38 6.93 0.17
C MET A 1 14.08 7.72 0.29
N ASP A 2 13.42 7.94 -0.81
CA ASP A 2 12.15 8.68 -0.80
C ASP A 2 11.03 7.78 -0.30
N LYS A 3 10.10 8.39 0.41
CA LYS A 3 8.92 7.70 0.94
C LYS A 3 7.69 8.07 0.13
N THR A 4 6.92 7.07 -0.27
CA THR A 4 5.71 7.25 -1.06
C THR A 4 4.56 6.47 -0.45
N LEU A 5 3.40 7.10 -0.37
CA LEU A 5 2.19 6.46 0.09
C LEU A 5 1.31 6.12 -1.11
N VAL A 6 0.89 4.87 -1.21
CA VAL A 6 0.05 4.40 -2.31
C VAL A 6 -1.27 3.90 -1.75
N THR A 7 -2.38 4.57 -2.12
CA THR A 7 -3.72 4.11 -1.79
C THR A 7 -4.16 3.07 -2.81
N GLY A 8 -4.96 2.09 -2.39
CA GLY A 8 -5.39 1.01 -3.26
C GLY A 8 -4.26 0.08 -3.66
N ALA A 9 -3.29 -0.14 -2.76
CA ALA A 9 -2.07 -0.89 -3.07
C ALA A 9 -2.33 -2.35 -3.47
N ALA A 10 -3.45 -2.94 -3.04
CA ALA A 10 -3.82 -4.30 -3.43
C ALA A 10 -4.66 -4.34 -4.71
N GLY A 11 -5.05 -3.19 -5.26
CA GLY A 11 -5.73 -3.09 -6.54
C GLY A 11 -4.76 -3.23 -7.70
N PHE A 12 -5.30 -3.35 -8.92
CA PHE A 12 -4.46 -3.61 -10.10
C PHE A 12 -3.42 -2.50 -10.33
N ILE A 13 -3.88 -1.25 -10.38
CA ILE A 13 -2.99 -0.12 -10.65
C ILE A 13 -2.06 0.14 -9.48
N GLY A 14 -2.60 0.14 -8.25
CA GLY A 14 -1.81 0.40 -7.04
C GLY A 14 -0.74 -0.65 -6.80
N PHE A 15 -1.03 -1.91 -7.09
CA PHE A 15 -0.06 -3.00 -6.99
C PHE A 15 1.12 -2.79 -7.94
N HIS A 16 0.84 -2.52 -9.21
CA HIS A 16 1.89 -2.32 -10.21
C HIS A 16 2.71 -1.06 -9.92
N LEU A 17 2.06 0.00 -9.48
CA LEU A 17 2.77 1.23 -9.09
C LEU A 17 3.67 0.97 -7.89
N SER A 18 3.16 0.30 -6.87
CA SER A 18 3.95 -0.03 -5.67
C SER A 18 5.17 -0.86 -6.01
N LYS A 19 4.99 -1.88 -6.84
CA LYS A 19 6.08 -2.74 -7.27
C LYS A 19 7.16 -1.96 -8.02
N SER A 20 6.75 -1.10 -8.94
CA SER A 20 7.67 -0.26 -9.70
C SER A 20 8.47 0.66 -8.79
N LEU A 21 7.80 1.32 -7.83
CA LEU A 21 8.48 2.20 -6.88
C LEU A 21 9.46 1.44 -5.99
N LEU A 22 9.07 0.25 -5.52
CA LEU A 22 9.94 -0.57 -4.68
C LEU A 22 11.18 -1.02 -5.45
N GLU A 23 11.04 -1.38 -6.71
CA GLU A 23 12.16 -1.77 -7.57
C GLU A 23 13.11 -0.60 -7.83
N ASP A 24 12.58 0.63 -7.82
CA ASP A 24 13.39 1.85 -7.97
C ASP A 24 14.02 2.32 -6.65
N GLY A 25 13.78 1.61 -5.56
CA GLY A 25 14.41 1.92 -4.27
C GLY A 25 13.61 2.85 -3.37
N TYR A 26 12.36 3.14 -3.70
CA TYR A 26 11.51 3.94 -2.83
C TYR A 26 11.03 3.12 -1.64
N GLU A 27 10.82 3.80 -0.52
CA GLU A 27 10.10 3.22 0.61
C GLU A 27 8.60 3.46 0.39
N VAL A 28 7.80 2.40 0.40
CA VAL A 28 6.38 2.48 0.06
C VAL A 28 5.52 2.05 1.23
N LEU A 29 4.56 2.89 1.60
CA LEU A 29 3.46 2.51 2.47
C LEU A 29 2.23 2.29 1.59
N GLY A 30 1.78 1.04 1.51
CA GLY A 30 0.56 0.68 0.80
C GLY A 30 -0.65 0.70 1.70
N LEU A 31 -1.71 1.34 1.27
CA LEU A 31 -2.99 1.39 1.99
C LEU A 31 -4.08 0.75 1.14
N ASP A 32 -4.89 -0.10 1.75
CA ASP A 32 -6.04 -0.71 1.09
C ASP A 32 -7.02 -1.20 2.16
N ASN A 33 -8.30 -1.10 1.90
CA ASN A 33 -9.30 -1.61 2.84
C ASN A 33 -9.62 -3.08 2.59
N LEU A 34 -9.11 -3.66 1.52
CA LEU A 34 -9.34 -5.06 1.12
C LEU A 34 -10.83 -5.38 1.01
N ASN A 35 -11.63 -4.42 0.51
CA ASN A 35 -13.07 -4.61 0.42
C ASN A 35 -13.43 -5.69 -0.60
N ASP A 36 -14.69 -6.16 -0.53
CA ASP A 36 -15.16 -7.34 -1.26
C ASP A 36 -15.69 -7.04 -2.66
N TYR A 37 -15.47 -5.85 -3.21
CA TYR A 37 -15.90 -5.55 -4.57
C TYR A 37 -15.24 -6.44 -5.61
N TYR A 38 -14.04 -6.90 -5.32
CA TYR A 38 -13.31 -7.85 -6.15
C TYR A 38 -12.97 -9.06 -5.29
N ASP A 39 -12.47 -10.10 -5.92
CA ASP A 39 -12.04 -11.28 -5.21
C ASP A 39 -10.96 -10.91 -4.18
N PRO A 40 -11.22 -11.03 -2.86
CA PRO A 40 -10.23 -10.67 -1.85
C PRO A 40 -8.98 -11.54 -1.93
N ASN A 41 -9.09 -12.76 -2.42
CA ASN A 41 -7.93 -13.63 -2.61
C ASN A 41 -6.96 -13.06 -3.64
N LEU A 42 -7.46 -12.38 -4.66
CA LEU A 42 -6.62 -11.73 -5.66
C LEU A 42 -5.82 -10.60 -5.03
N LYS A 43 -6.45 -9.79 -4.18
CA LYS A 43 -5.76 -8.72 -3.45
C LYS A 43 -4.70 -9.26 -2.51
N LEU A 44 -5.01 -10.32 -1.78
CA LEU A 44 -4.05 -10.96 -0.88
C LEU A 44 -2.86 -11.54 -1.65
N ALA A 45 -3.10 -12.14 -2.81
CA ALA A 45 -2.03 -12.66 -3.65
C ALA A 45 -1.09 -11.55 -4.12
N ARG A 46 -1.63 -10.37 -4.46
CA ARG A 46 -0.83 -9.21 -4.85
C ARG A 46 0.03 -8.73 -3.68
N LEU A 47 -0.53 -8.65 -2.48
CA LEU A 47 0.22 -8.25 -1.30
C LEU A 47 1.35 -9.21 -0.98
N GLU A 48 1.14 -10.52 -1.18
CA GLU A 48 2.17 -11.52 -0.98
C GLU A 48 3.38 -11.29 -1.89
N GLN A 49 3.18 -10.73 -3.08
CA GLN A 49 4.27 -10.40 -3.98
C GLN A 49 5.04 -9.15 -3.54
N LEU A 50 4.42 -8.26 -2.77
CA LEU A 50 5.07 -7.04 -2.27
C LEU A 50 5.78 -7.25 -0.94
N LYS A 51 5.34 -8.18 -0.12
CA LYS A 51 5.90 -8.44 1.21
C LYS A 51 7.41 -8.73 1.22
N PRO A 52 8.00 -9.42 0.23
CA PRO A 52 9.45 -9.67 0.25
C PRO A 52 10.30 -8.40 0.15
N TYR A 53 9.74 -7.30 -0.33
CA TYR A 53 10.48 -6.05 -0.37
C TYR A 53 10.61 -5.46 1.03
N LYS A 54 11.84 -5.25 1.48
CA LYS A 54 12.12 -4.74 2.83
C LYS A 54 11.63 -3.31 3.04
N ASN A 55 11.48 -2.56 1.95
CA ASN A 55 11.04 -1.17 1.97
C ASN A 55 9.53 -1.01 1.76
N PHE A 56 8.79 -2.10 1.86
CA PHE A 56 7.32 -2.07 1.76
C PHE A 56 6.66 -2.28 3.12
N THR A 57 5.69 -1.42 3.44
CA THR A 57 4.84 -1.54 4.61
C THR A 57 3.39 -1.49 4.15
N PHE A 58 2.54 -2.33 4.71
CA PHE A 58 1.12 -2.34 4.38
C PHE A 58 0.26 -2.08 5.60
N ASN A 59 -0.71 -1.16 5.46
CA ASN A 59 -1.74 -0.93 6.47
C ASN A 59 -3.11 -1.12 5.85
N LYS A 60 -3.94 -1.91 6.52
CA LYS A 60 -5.35 -2.06 6.13
C LYS A 60 -6.11 -0.85 6.64
N VAL A 61 -6.45 0.06 5.75
CA VAL A 61 -7.12 1.32 6.08
C VAL A 61 -8.22 1.60 5.09
N ASP A 62 -9.40 1.97 5.60
CA ASP A 62 -10.46 2.52 4.76
C ASP A 62 -10.18 4.01 4.53
N ILE A 63 -10.08 4.42 3.28
CA ILE A 63 -9.80 5.82 2.93
C ILE A 63 -10.88 6.75 3.48
N ALA A 64 -12.10 6.25 3.64
CA ALA A 64 -13.19 7.02 4.26
C ALA A 64 -12.97 7.25 5.76
N ASP A 65 -12.10 6.46 6.41
CA ASP A 65 -11.73 6.67 7.79
C ASP A 65 -10.57 7.67 7.86
N ARG A 66 -10.94 8.94 8.02
CA ARG A 66 -9.96 10.05 8.00
C ARG A 66 -8.96 9.95 9.12
N GLU A 67 -9.38 9.46 10.28
CA GLU A 67 -8.49 9.37 11.45
C GLU A 67 -7.40 8.34 11.23
N SER A 68 -7.75 7.16 10.75
CA SER A 68 -6.76 6.11 10.44
C SER A 68 -5.83 6.55 9.32
N LEU A 69 -6.37 7.24 8.30
CA LEU A 69 -5.58 7.75 7.20
C LEU A 69 -4.56 8.80 7.69
N ALA A 70 -5.00 9.71 8.54
CA ALA A 70 -4.13 10.75 9.11
C ALA A 70 -3.02 10.13 9.97
N GLN A 71 -3.33 9.10 10.76
CA GLN A 71 -2.33 8.40 11.56
C GLN A 71 -1.30 7.71 10.68
N SER A 72 -1.72 7.11 9.57
CA SER A 72 -0.80 6.47 8.61
C SER A 72 0.14 7.50 7.99
N PHE A 73 -0.36 8.67 7.62
CA PHE A 73 0.46 9.76 7.10
C PHE A 73 1.51 10.21 8.13
N GLN A 74 1.08 10.42 9.36
CA GLN A 74 1.98 10.90 10.42
C GLN A 74 3.06 9.89 10.73
N SER A 75 2.70 8.61 10.84
CA SER A 75 3.64 7.55 11.18
C SER A 75 4.67 7.32 10.08
N PHE A 76 4.24 7.39 8.82
CA PHE A 76 5.12 7.13 7.70
C PHE A 76 5.90 8.37 7.27
N ASN A 77 5.30 9.54 7.42
CA ASN A 77 5.89 10.83 7.05
C ASN A 77 6.39 10.83 5.59
N PRO A 78 5.51 10.64 4.60
CA PRO A 78 5.93 10.62 3.20
C PRO A 78 6.45 11.98 2.74
N ASN A 79 7.35 11.93 1.81
CA ASN A 79 7.90 13.13 1.19
C ASN A 79 6.89 13.86 0.31
#